data_dcc325266d70a5ddd2481ca9adb995fc
#
_entry.id   dcc325266d70a5ddd2481ca9adb995fc
#
_cell.length_a   1.000
_cell.length_b   1.000
_cell.length_c   1.000
_cell.angle_alpha   90.00
_cell.angle_beta   90.00
_cell.angle_gamma   90.00
#
_symmetry.space_group_name_H-M   'P 1'
#
loop_
_entity.id
_entity.type
_entity.pdbx_description
1 polymer ?
#
loop_
_entity_poly.entity_id
_entity_poly.type
_entity_poly.pdbx_seq_one_letter_code
_entity_poly.pdbx_strand_id
1 'polypeptide(L)'
;MTEKLNANDTLSKVLAYVDSPFKLFALILMGVLAFGGWMLYDNKDLIVGTYKESQKLPEIAEDRVEDAVSHLFKTTGATTVAVFKVNPLLGTRVQYRAYTKEGRDKTNDGLDVGLFTANQANNQDVVNLMAGNVPCSEYKAAQSEIGLWYIEKGMRFGCRISIPPEPSRFVGQITVGWATPPADLDQTRAMLNIAATMLSRSKK
;
A
#
# COMPACT_ATOMS: atom_id res chain seq x y z
N MET A 1 -50.31 -22.99 -25.11
CA MET A 1 -50.51 -24.01 -24.06
C MET A 1 -49.19 -24.13 -23.29
N THR A 2 -49.07 -23.45 -22.16
CA THR A 2 -47.93 -23.55 -21.27
C THR A 2 -48.25 -24.60 -20.24
N GLU A 3 -47.66 -25.80 -20.42
CA GLU A 3 -47.68 -26.86 -19.43
C GLU A 3 -47.05 -26.37 -18.14
N LYS A 4 -47.85 -26.17 -17.10
CA LYS A 4 -47.30 -25.90 -15.75
C LYS A 4 -46.58 -27.18 -15.32
N LEU A 5 -45.25 -27.16 -15.40
CA LEU A 5 -44.42 -28.17 -14.82
C LEU A 5 -44.77 -28.29 -13.33
N ASN A 6 -45.41 -29.40 -12.97
CA ASN A 6 -45.81 -29.67 -11.60
C ASN A 6 -44.56 -30.05 -10.82
N ALA A 7 -44.07 -29.16 -9.95
CA ALA A 7 -42.81 -29.32 -9.20
C ALA A 7 -42.75 -30.67 -8.46
N ASN A 8 -43.91 -31.18 -7.99
CA ASN A 8 -44.00 -32.47 -7.33
C ASN A 8 -43.73 -33.67 -8.26
N ASP A 9 -44.16 -33.57 -9.53
CA ASP A 9 -43.96 -34.65 -10.52
C ASP A 9 -42.49 -34.70 -10.99
N THR A 10 -41.85 -33.55 -11.08
CA THR A 10 -40.42 -33.47 -11.36
C THR A 10 -39.58 -33.99 -10.20
N LEU A 11 -39.96 -33.65 -8.97
CA LEU A 11 -39.23 -34.12 -7.77
C LEU A 11 -39.34 -35.64 -7.61
N SER A 12 -40.53 -36.23 -7.86
CA SER A 12 -40.73 -37.68 -7.78
C SER A 12 -39.94 -38.43 -8.84
N LYS A 13 -39.82 -37.91 -10.06
CA LYS A 13 -38.99 -38.47 -11.14
C LYS A 13 -37.48 -38.41 -10.82
N VAL A 14 -37.05 -37.32 -10.23
CA VAL A 14 -35.65 -37.17 -9.80
C VAL A 14 -35.33 -38.12 -8.65
N LEU A 15 -36.24 -38.26 -7.66
CA LEU A 15 -36.03 -39.19 -6.55
C LEU A 15 -36.06 -40.67 -7.01
N ALA A 16 -36.91 -41.02 -8.01
CA ALA A 16 -36.95 -42.34 -8.61
C ALA A 16 -35.67 -42.71 -9.41
N TYR A 17 -34.91 -41.71 -9.85
CA TYR A 17 -33.59 -41.92 -10.53
C TYR A 17 -32.46 -42.23 -9.55
N VAL A 18 -32.63 -41.91 -8.26
CA VAL A 18 -31.61 -42.10 -7.22
C VAL A 18 -31.71 -43.51 -6.63
N ASP A 19 -31.15 -44.48 -7.33
CA ASP A 19 -31.13 -45.87 -6.92
C ASP A 19 -29.79 -46.29 -6.22
N SER A 20 -28.85 -45.31 -6.11
CA SER A 20 -27.55 -45.55 -5.45
C SER A 20 -27.05 -44.31 -4.71
N PRO A 21 -26.25 -44.50 -3.64
CA PRO A 21 -25.61 -43.40 -2.90
C PRO A 21 -24.75 -42.51 -3.80
N PHE A 22 -24.15 -43.07 -4.84
CA PHE A 22 -23.31 -42.31 -5.78
C PHE A 22 -24.13 -41.35 -6.63
N LYS A 23 -25.33 -41.75 -7.12
CA LYS A 23 -26.21 -40.90 -7.87
C LYS A 23 -26.78 -39.76 -7.01
N LEU A 24 -27.08 -40.04 -5.74
CA LEU A 24 -27.49 -39.04 -4.77
C LEU A 24 -26.37 -37.96 -4.58
N PHE A 25 -25.13 -38.41 -4.37
CA PHE A 25 -23.97 -37.53 -4.22
C PHE A 25 -23.75 -36.70 -5.47
N ALA A 26 -23.84 -37.27 -6.67
CA ALA A 26 -23.68 -36.55 -7.92
C ALA A 26 -24.77 -35.47 -8.10
N LEU A 27 -26.01 -35.75 -7.71
CA LEU A 27 -27.13 -34.83 -7.76
C LEU A 27 -26.92 -33.65 -6.79
N ILE A 28 -26.49 -33.92 -5.57
CA ILE A 28 -26.18 -32.89 -4.58
C ILE A 28 -25.03 -32.02 -5.09
N LEU A 29 -23.96 -32.64 -5.62
CA LEU A 29 -22.82 -31.91 -6.16
C LEU A 29 -23.22 -30.99 -7.32
N MET A 30 -24.03 -31.48 -8.27
CA MET A 30 -24.57 -30.66 -9.36
C MET A 30 -25.44 -29.52 -8.85
N GLY A 31 -26.26 -29.76 -7.84
CA GLY A 31 -27.07 -28.70 -7.20
C GLY A 31 -26.22 -27.62 -6.57
N VAL A 32 -25.16 -27.99 -5.85
CA VAL A 32 -24.21 -27.05 -5.23
C VAL A 32 -23.46 -26.24 -6.30
N LEU A 33 -23.00 -26.91 -7.37
CA LEU A 33 -22.32 -26.21 -8.48
C LEU A 33 -23.25 -25.25 -9.23
N ALA A 34 -24.49 -25.67 -9.49
CA ALA A 34 -25.48 -24.84 -10.16
C ALA A 34 -25.86 -23.62 -9.30
N PHE A 35 -26.10 -23.83 -7.99
CA PHE A 35 -26.38 -22.73 -7.05
C PHE A 35 -25.19 -21.80 -6.88
N GLY A 36 -23.98 -22.35 -6.71
CA GLY A 36 -22.75 -21.58 -6.62
C GLY A 36 -22.47 -20.78 -7.89
N GLY A 37 -22.65 -21.39 -9.06
CA GLY A 37 -22.52 -20.70 -10.36
C GLY A 37 -23.54 -19.58 -10.54
N TRP A 38 -24.80 -19.82 -10.15
CA TRP A 38 -25.84 -18.79 -10.17
C TRP A 38 -25.51 -17.64 -9.20
N MET A 39 -25.07 -17.93 -7.98
CA MET A 39 -24.68 -16.94 -6.97
C MET A 39 -23.52 -16.06 -7.45
N LEU A 40 -22.50 -16.66 -8.07
CA LEU A 40 -21.36 -15.93 -8.65
C LEU A 40 -21.81 -15.06 -9.82
N TYR A 41 -22.69 -15.57 -10.68
CA TYR A 41 -23.21 -14.82 -11.83
C TYR A 41 -24.08 -13.63 -11.40
N ASP A 42 -24.96 -13.82 -10.43
CA ASP A 42 -25.84 -12.78 -9.91
C ASP A 42 -25.05 -11.66 -9.21
N ASN A 43 -23.96 -12.01 -8.53
CA ASN A 43 -23.08 -11.06 -7.83
C ASN A 43 -21.83 -10.66 -8.62
N LYS A 44 -21.76 -10.98 -9.94
CA LYS A 44 -20.56 -10.72 -10.75
C LYS A 44 -20.09 -9.26 -10.72
N ASP A 45 -21.03 -8.31 -10.77
CA ASP A 45 -20.71 -6.89 -10.80
C ASP A 45 -20.14 -6.41 -9.47
N LEU A 46 -20.62 -6.95 -8.37
CA LEU A 46 -20.07 -6.69 -7.03
C LEU A 46 -18.69 -7.29 -6.88
N ILE A 47 -18.49 -8.54 -7.30
CA ILE A 47 -17.19 -9.23 -7.22
C ILE A 47 -16.16 -8.54 -8.11
N VAL A 48 -16.52 -8.27 -9.38
CA VAL A 48 -15.64 -7.59 -10.34
C VAL A 48 -15.39 -6.14 -9.92
N GLY A 49 -16.41 -5.44 -9.39
CA GLY A 49 -16.27 -4.09 -8.86
C GLY A 49 -15.30 -4.03 -7.70
N THR A 50 -15.47 -4.90 -6.70
CA THR A 50 -14.57 -4.99 -5.54
C THR A 50 -13.15 -5.36 -5.95
N TYR A 51 -12.99 -6.31 -6.88
CA TYR A 51 -11.69 -6.68 -7.41
C TYR A 51 -11.00 -5.51 -8.14
N LYS A 52 -11.72 -4.80 -9.02
CA LYS A 52 -11.19 -3.62 -9.71
C LYS A 52 -10.83 -2.49 -8.74
N GLU A 53 -11.62 -2.30 -7.69
CA GLU A 53 -11.35 -1.28 -6.67
C GLU A 53 -10.12 -1.63 -5.82
N SER A 54 -9.94 -2.92 -5.50
CA SER A 54 -8.73 -3.40 -4.81
C SER A 54 -7.45 -3.28 -5.64
N GLN A 55 -7.56 -3.24 -6.98
CA GLN A 55 -6.44 -3.04 -7.90
C GLN A 55 -6.07 -1.55 -8.12
N LYS A 56 -6.93 -0.62 -7.71
CA LYS A 56 -6.60 0.80 -7.82
C LYS A 56 -5.49 1.14 -6.82
N LEU A 57 -4.33 1.53 -7.32
CA LEU A 57 -3.27 2.06 -6.47
C LEU A 57 -3.76 3.35 -5.79
N PRO A 58 -3.46 3.53 -4.52
CA PRO A 58 -3.74 4.78 -3.81
C PRO A 58 -2.96 5.93 -4.45
N GLU A 59 -3.32 7.15 -4.10
CA GLU A 59 -2.58 8.36 -4.47
C GLU A 59 -2.14 9.11 -3.23
N ILE A 60 -1.14 9.97 -3.40
CA ILE A 60 -0.68 10.84 -2.32
C ILE A 60 -1.67 11.99 -2.15
N ALA A 61 -2.16 12.19 -0.93
CA ALA A 61 -2.99 13.32 -0.53
C ALA A 61 -2.11 14.59 -0.43
N GLU A 62 -1.91 15.27 -1.55
CA GLU A 62 -1.00 16.42 -1.66
C GLU A 62 -1.41 17.60 -0.77
N ASP A 63 -2.69 17.76 -0.51
CA ASP A 63 -3.29 18.75 0.37
C ASP A 63 -3.00 18.51 1.85
N ARG A 64 -2.56 17.30 2.23
CA ARG A 64 -2.24 16.92 3.61
C ARG A 64 -0.75 16.85 3.92
N VAL A 65 0.11 17.16 2.95
CA VAL A 65 1.57 17.00 3.13
C VAL A 65 2.07 17.89 4.26
N GLU A 66 1.64 19.14 4.34
CA GLU A 66 2.09 20.07 5.37
C GLU A 66 1.63 19.65 6.77
N ASP A 67 0.41 19.12 6.90
CA ASP A 67 -0.11 18.62 8.16
C ASP A 67 0.67 17.39 8.64
N ALA A 68 0.93 16.43 7.76
CA ALA A 68 1.70 15.24 8.08
C ALA A 68 3.15 15.57 8.46
N VAL A 69 3.78 16.49 7.75
CA VAL A 69 5.13 16.99 8.06
C VAL A 69 5.17 17.71 9.40
N SER A 70 4.22 18.61 9.66
CA SER A 70 4.09 19.31 10.94
C SER A 70 3.90 18.34 12.10
N HIS A 71 3.06 17.31 11.89
CA HIS A 71 2.90 16.22 12.87
C HIS A 71 4.25 15.54 13.19
N LEU A 72 5.02 15.15 12.17
CA LEU A 72 6.31 14.49 12.36
C LEU A 72 7.32 15.38 13.11
N PHE A 73 7.46 16.65 12.74
CA PHE A 73 8.36 17.56 13.45
C PHE A 73 7.98 17.72 14.93
N LYS A 74 6.68 17.85 15.22
CA LYS A 74 6.17 18.06 16.60
C LYS A 74 6.31 16.80 17.46
N THR A 75 6.08 15.62 16.89
CA THR A 75 5.98 14.38 17.68
C THR A 75 7.28 13.61 17.77
N THR A 76 8.19 13.76 16.78
CA THR A 76 9.42 12.96 16.71
C THR A 76 10.70 13.78 16.91
N GLY A 77 10.61 15.11 16.94
CA GLY A 77 11.78 15.99 17.04
C GLY A 77 12.71 15.94 15.82
N ALA A 78 12.19 15.53 14.66
CA ALA A 78 12.95 15.42 13.43
C ALA A 78 13.66 16.73 13.05
N THR A 79 14.78 16.63 12.32
CA THR A 79 15.48 17.77 11.70
C THR A 79 15.08 17.98 10.25
N THR A 80 14.78 16.88 9.54
CA THR A 80 14.39 16.90 8.13
C THR A 80 13.24 15.92 7.88
N VAL A 81 12.36 16.29 6.95
CA VAL A 81 11.30 15.41 6.41
C VAL A 81 11.25 15.59 4.91
N ALA A 82 11.33 14.50 4.14
CA ALA A 82 11.16 14.53 2.70
C ALA A 82 10.10 13.53 2.26
N VAL A 83 9.24 13.95 1.33
CA VAL A 83 8.17 13.16 0.73
C VAL A 83 8.53 12.91 -0.73
N PHE A 84 8.46 11.66 -1.14
CA PHE A 84 8.73 11.20 -2.50
C PHE A 84 7.48 10.62 -3.13
N LYS A 85 7.32 10.85 -4.44
CA LYS A 85 6.39 10.10 -5.29
C LYS A 85 7.15 8.90 -5.87
N VAL A 86 6.52 7.73 -5.82
CA VAL A 86 7.10 6.48 -6.33
C VAL A 86 6.22 5.96 -7.44
N ASN A 87 6.84 5.58 -8.55
CA ASN A 87 6.20 4.80 -9.60
C ASN A 87 6.96 3.47 -9.77
N PRO A 88 6.47 2.37 -9.18
CA PRO A 88 7.15 1.09 -9.23
C PRO A 88 7.28 0.53 -10.65
N LEU A 89 6.31 0.82 -11.54
CA LEU A 89 6.31 0.34 -12.93
C LEU A 89 7.40 1.01 -13.77
N LEU A 90 7.67 2.30 -13.51
CA LEU A 90 8.72 3.05 -14.20
C LEU A 90 10.06 3.00 -13.46
N GLY A 91 10.10 2.42 -12.27
CA GLY A 91 11.31 2.39 -11.44
C GLY A 91 11.77 3.76 -10.95
N THR A 92 10.86 4.76 -10.86
CA THR A 92 11.17 6.13 -10.48
C THR A 92 10.81 6.43 -9.03
N ARG A 93 11.62 7.29 -8.38
CA ARG A 93 11.38 7.83 -7.06
C ARG A 93 11.78 9.31 -7.05
N VAL A 94 10.78 10.17 -7.18
CA VAL A 94 10.96 11.61 -7.38
C VAL A 94 10.70 12.34 -6.07
N GLN A 95 11.63 13.21 -5.64
CA GLN A 95 11.39 14.09 -4.50
C GLN A 95 10.24 15.05 -4.82
N TYR A 96 9.16 14.93 -4.06
CA TYR A 96 8.00 15.77 -4.23
C TYR A 96 8.11 17.06 -3.40
N ARG A 97 8.44 16.92 -2.13
CA ARG A 97 8.64 18.04 -1.20
C ARG A 97 9.64 17.67 -0.11
N ALA A 98 10.46 18.64 0.30
CA ALA A 98 11.35 18.51 1.44
C ALA A 98 11.16 19.66 2.41
N TYR A 99 11.42 19.39 3.70
CA TYR A 99 11.21 20.34 4.80
C TYR A 99 12.34 20.21 5.83
N THR A 100 12.68 21.36 6.40
CA THR A 100 13.51 21.49 7.59
C THR A 100 12.71 22.15 8.70
N LYS A 101 13.33 22.40 9.85
CA LYS A 101 12.68 23.18 10.93
C LYS A 101 12.40 24.64 10.53
N GLU A 102 13.15 25.17 9.56
CA GLU A 102 12.94 26.53 9.02
C GLU A 102 11.80 26.59 7.99
N GLY A 103 11.29 25.44 7.53
CA GLY A 103 10.18 25.36 6.58
C GLY A 103 10.51 24.52 5.34
N ARG A 104 9.76 24.77 4.27
CA ARG A 104 9.92 24.04 3.01
C ARG A 104 11.20 24.43 2.27
N ASP A 105 11.99 23.42 1.90
CA ASP A 105 13.15 23.55 1.02
C ASP A 105 12.81 22.99 -0.38
N LYS A 106 12.97 23.80 -1.42
CA LYS A 106 12.62 23.45 -2.80
C LYS A 106 13.83 23.02 -3.64
N THR A 107 15.03 22.97 -3.08
CA THR A 107 16.30 22.80 -3.81
C THR A 107 16.28 21.57 -4.71
N ASN A 108 15.72 20.46 -4.23
CA ASN A 108 15.69 19.17 -4.95
C ASN A 108 14.28 18.75 -5.39
N ASP A 109 13.32 19.67 -5.42
CA ASP A 109 11.96 19.35 -5.88
C ASP A 109 11.98 18.86 -7.33
N GLY A 110 11.39 17.71 -7.60
CA GLY A 110 11.34 17.09 -8.93
C GLY A 110 12.54 16.20 -9.28
N LEU A 111 13.57 16.14 -8.44
CA LEU A 111 14.74 15.28 -8.69
C LEU A 111 14.38 13.78 -8.56
N ASP A 112 14.62 13.02 -9.63
CA ASP A 112 14.48 11.56 -9.63
C ASP A 112 15.78 10.92 -9.13
N VAL A 113 15.69 10.17 -8.05
CA VAL A 113 16.83 9.42 -7.48
C VAL A 113 16.81 7.93 -7.86
N GLY A 114 15.87 7.54 -8.71
CA GLY A 114 15.63 6.14 -9.02
C GLY A 114 15.02 5.36 -7.84
N LEU A 115 14.26 4.32 -8.16
CA LEU A 115 13.73 3.43 -7.13
C LEU A 115 14.82 2.42 -6.73
N PHE A 116 15.33 1.68 -7.70
CA PHE A 116 16.47 0.79 -7.53
C PHE A 116 17.73 1.43 -8.12
N THR A 117 18.85 1.30 -7.43
CA THR A 117 20.12 1.92 -7.81
C THR A 117 21.25 0.88 -7.71
N ALA A 118 22.48 1.25 -8.07
CA ALA A 118 23.64 0.39 -7.85
C ALA A 118 23.94 0.15 -6.36
N ASN A 119 23.32 0.92 -5.45
CA ASN A 119 23.52 0.78 -4.01
C ASN A 119 22.62 -0.32 -3.43
N GLN A 120 23.25 -1.40 -2.96
CA GLN A 120 22.56 -2.55 -2.38
C GLN A 120 21.76 -2.17 -1.11
N ALA A 121 22.28 -1.29 -0.25
CA ALA A 121 21.56 -0.88 0.97
C ALA A 121 20.27 -0.11 0.63
N ASN A 122 20.31 0.79 -0.38
CA ASN A 122 19.10 1.44 -0.87
C ASN A 122 18.08 0.43 -1.41
N ASN A 123 18.54 -0.56 -2.16
CA ASN A 123 17.65 -1.58 -2.72
C ASN A 123 17.00 -2.43 -1.62
N GLN A 124 17.77 -2.78 -0.58
CA GLN A 124 17.22 -3.48 0.59
C GLN A 124 16.19 -2.64 1.33
N ASP A 125 16.41 -1.33 1.48
CA ASP A 125 15.42 -0.42 2.07
C ASP A 125 14.13 -0.37 1.23
N VAL A 126 14.25 -0.33 -0.10
CA VAL A 126 13.08 -0.36 -1.00
C VAL A 126 12.28 -1.66 -0.83
N VAL A 127 12.96 -2.82 -0.76
CA VAL A 127 12.30 -4.11 -0.52
C VAL A 127 11.59 -4.11 0.84
N ASN A 128 12.23 -3.58 1.88
CA ASN A 128 11.62 -3.43 3.21
C ASN A 128 10.36 -2.54 3.16
N LEU A 129 10.42 -1.41 2.45
CA LEU A 129 9.27 -0.51 2.28
C LEU A 129 8.11 -1.19 1.54
N MET A 130 8.40 -1.95 0.47
CA MET A 130 7.40 -2.73 -0.27
C MET A 130 6.77 -3.84 0.58
N ALA A 131 7.49 -4.34 1.58
CA ALA A 131 7.00 -5.29 2.58
C ALA A 131 6.24 -4.63 3.74
N GLY A 132 6.10 -3.30 3.76
CA GLY A 132 5.44 -2.55 4.83
C GLY A 132 6.30 -2.33 6.07
N ASN A 133 7.60 -2.59 5.99
CA ASN A 133 8.52 -2.34 7.09
C ASN A 133 8.97 -0.86 7.11
N VAL A 134 9.47 -0.43 8.28
CA VAL A 134 10.03 0.91 8.49
C VAL A 134 11.53 0.78 8.74
N PRO A 135 12.38 0.75 7.69
CA PRO A 135 13.83 0.70 7.86
C PRO A 135 14.33 2.00 8.48
N CYS A 136 15.16 1.84 9.53
CA CYS A 136 15.84 2.93 10.21
C CYS A 136 17.32 2.61 10.28
N SER A 137 18.19 3.57 9.96
CA SER A 137 19.64 3.37 9.93
C SER A 137 20.42 4.66 10.16
N GLU A 138 21.68 4.51 10.55
CA GLU A 138 22.63 5.62 10.54
C GLU A 138 22.90 6.10 9.10
N TYR A 139 23.01 7.40 8.95
CA TYR A 139 23.27 8.05 7.68
C TYR A 139 24.71 8.59 7.67
N LYS A 140 25.67 7.80 7.17
CA LYS A 140 27.10 8.08 7.26
C LYS A 140 27.70 8.77 6.04
N ALA A 141 27.14 8.49 4.85
CA ALA A 141 27.68 8.98 3.60
C ALA A 141 26.57 9.28 2.59
N ALA A 142 26.72 10.38 1.87
CA ALA A 142 25.84 10.72 0.77
C ALA A 142 26.16 9.87 -0.47
N GLN A 143 25.12 9.41 -1.15
CA GLN A 143 25.25 8.62 -2.38
C GLN A 143 24.43 9.24 -3.54
N SER A 144 23.89 10.43 -3.31
CA SER A 144 23.10 11.21 -4.27
C SER A 144 23.07 12.68 -3.83
N GLU A 145 22.62 13.58 -4.70
CA GLU A 145 22.42 14.99 -4.37
C GLU A 145 21.48 15.17 -3.18
N ILE A 146 20.37 14.42 -3.16
CA ILE A 146 19.45 14.40 -2.00
C ILE A 146 20.17 13.90 -0.75
N GLY A 147 21.08 12.93 -0.90
CA GLY A 147 21.90 12.45 0.20
C GLY A 147 22.83 13.51 0.77
N LEU A 148 23.42 14.34 -0.07
CA LEU A 148 24.21 15.50 0.35
C LEU A 148 23.36 16.49 1.13
N TRP A 149 22.18 16.83 0.59
CA TRP A 149 21.22 17.71 1.25
C TRP A 149 20.88 17.22 2.67
N TYR A 150 20.64 15.92 2.87
CA TYR A 150 20.39 15.38 4.22
C TYR A 150 21.55 15.62 5.17
N ILE A 151 22.79 15.38 4.72
CA ILE A 151 23.99 15.58 5.54
C ILE A 151 24.18 17.08 5.87
N GLU A 152 24.01 17.96 4.91
CA GLU A 152 24.09 19.41 5.08
C GLU A 152 23.04 19.93 6.07
N LYS A 153 21.84 19.37 6.08
CA LYS A 153 20.79 19.68 7.06
C LYS A 153 20.96 18.95 8.40
N GLY A 154 22.10 18.32 8.62
CA GLY A 154 22.47 17.73 9.91
C GLY A 154 21.90 16.34 10.18
N MET A 155 21.33 15.66 9.20
CA MET A 155 20.84 14.30 9.38
C MET A 155 22.01 13.33 9.58
N ARG A 156 21.96 12.52 10.65
CA ARG A 156 22.91 11.44 10.96
C ARG A 156 22.21 10.10 11.16
N PHE A 157 20.92 10.11 11.40
CA PHE A 157 20.07 8.94 11.53
C PHE A 157 18.76 9.18 10.76
N GLY A 158 18.24 8.17 10.10
CA GLY A 158 17.03 8.31 9.31
C GLY A 158 16.16 7.08 9.33
N CYS A 159 14.85 7.29 9.28
CA CYS A 159 13.84 6.27 9.04
C CYS A 159 13.10 6.57 7.74
N ARG A 160 12.60 5.50 7.10
CA ARG A 160 11.80 5.58 5.88
C ARG A 160 10.53 4.79 6.05
N ILE A 161 9.43 5.29 5.47
CA ILE A 161 8.15 4.59 5.45
C ILE A 161 7.48 4.73 4.09
N SER A 162 6.79 3.68 3.65
CA SER A 162 5.96 3.68 2.43
C SER A 162 4.67 4.49 2.63
N ILE A 163 4.15 5.03 1.55
CA ILE A 163 2.81 5.60 1.46
C ILE A 163 2.03 4.75 0.47
N PRO A 164 0.92 4.13 0.89
CA PRO A 164 0.51 3.86 2.27
C PRO A 164 1.50 2.94 3.00
N PRO A 165 1.41 2.81 4.34
CA PRO A 165 2.27 1.92 5.12
C PRO A 165 1.89 0.43 4.98
N GLU A 166 1.15 0.07 3.96
CA GLU A 166 0.64 -1.27 3.67
C GLU A 166 1.53 -1.97 2.64
N PRO A 167 1.75 -3.29 2.77
CA PRO A 167 2.47 -4.07 1.77
C PRO A 167 1.86 -3.94 0.37
N SER A 168 2.72 -3.98 -0.65
CA SER A 168 2.35 -4.04 -2.08
C SER A 168 1.59 -2.83 -2.66
N ARG A 169 1.47 -1.72 -1.91
CA ARG A 169 0.78 -0.50 -2.38
C ARG A 169 1.68 0.73 -2.39
N PHE A 170 2.95 0.56 -2.64
CA PHE A 170 3.99 1.56 -2.54
C PHE A 170 3.90 2.62 -3.66
N VAL A 171 3.23 3.76 -3.40
CA VAL A 171 3.10 4.90 -4.33
C VAL A 171 3.85 6.14 -3.89
N GLY A 172 4.39 6.12 -2.67
CA GLY A 172 5.20 7.19 -2.13
C GLY A 172 6.04 6.75 -0.95
N GLN A 173 6.93 7.62 -0.52
CA GLN A 173 7.83 7.40 0.61
C GLN A 173 7.94 8.67 1.42
N ILE A 174 7.97 8.53 2.75
CA ILE A 174 8.43 9.59 3.65
C ILE A 174 9.81 9.17 4.15
N THR A 175 10.77 10.08 4.11
CA THR A 175 12.07 9.95 4.78
C THR A 175 12.13 10.99 5.88
N VAL A 176 12.45 10.56 7.09
CA VAL A 176 12.57 11.44 8.26
C VAL A 176 13.98 11.31 8.81
N GLY A 177 14.62 12.44 9.10
CA GLY A 177 16.00 12.50 9.56
C GLY A 177 16.15 13.19 10.92
N TRP A 178 17.17 12.74 11.67
CA TRP A 178 17.56 13.27 12.97
C TRP A 178 19.06 13.45 13.03
N ALA A 179 19.51 14.42 13.85
CA ALA A 179 20.93 14.59 14.17
C ALA A 179 21.44 13.47 15.09
N THR A 180 20.59 12.96 15.95
CA THR A 180 20.84 11.81 16.84
C THR A 180 19.66 10.86 16.79
N PRO A 181 19.88 9.53 16.96
CA PRO A 181 18.77 8.58 16.97
C PRO A 181 17.69 8.98 17.98
N PRO A 182 16.38 8.82 17.64
CA PRO A 182 15.29 9.01 18.58
C PRO A 182 15.44 8.07 19.79
N ALA A 183 15.06 8.54 20.99
CA ALA A 183 15.14 7.74 22.21
C ALA A 183 14.21 6.52 22.19
N ASP A 184 13.05 6.66 21.54
CA ASP A 184 12.06 5.57 21.36
C ASP A 184 11.78 5.39 19.86
N LEU A 185 12.36 4.34 19.29
CA LEU A 185 12.18 3.99 17.88
C LEU A 185 10.79 3.41 17.59
N ASP A 186 10.17 2.72 18.53
CA ASP A 186 8.87 2.12 18.30
C ASP A 186 7.78 3.19 18.32
N GLN A 187 7.85 4.14 19.25
CA GLN A 187 7.00 5.32 19.21
C GLN A 187 7.21 6.11 17.92
N THR A 188 8.47 6.30 17.51
CA THR A 188 8.81 7.01 16.26
C THR A 188 8.19 6.31 15.05
N ARG A 189 8.31 4.98 14.94
CA ARG A 189 7.66 4.20 13.87
C ARG A 189 6.15 4.34 13.86
N ALA A 190 5.51 4.36 15.05
CA ALA A 190 4.08 4.60 15.15
C ALA A 190 3.68 5.98 14.60
N MET A 191 4.44 7.04 14.92
CA MET A 191 4.19 8.38 14.39
C MET A 191 4.40 8.46 12.87
N LEU A 192 5.42 7.76 12.33
CA LEU A 192 5.61 7.65 10.88
C LEU A 192 4.43 6.94 10.21
N ASN A 193 3.91 5.86 10.79
CA ASN A 193 2.73 5.16 10.28
C ASN A 193 1.50 6.07 10.22
N ILE A 194 1.26 6.88 11.26
CA ILE A 194 0.18 7.86 11.29
C ILE A 194 0.35 8.86 10.14
N ALA A 195 1.54 9.44 9.98
CA ALA A 195 1.83 10.40 8.92
C ALA A 195 1.67 9.80 7.51
N ALA A 196 2.15 8.57 7.29
CA ALA A 196 2.00 7.86 6.02
C ALA A 196 0.52 7.56 5.70
N THR A 197 -0.27 7.21 6.70
CA THR A 197 -1.72 7.01 6.56
C THR A 197 -2.43 8.33 6.23
N MET A 198 -2.05 9.45 6.86
CA MET A 198 -2.58 10.79 6.52
C MET A 198 -2.34 11.15 5.06
N LEU A 199 -1.22 10.72 4.49
CA LEU A 199 -0.84 10.97 3.10
C LEU A 199 -1.43 9.97 2.11
N SER A 200 -2.09 8.93 2.56
CA SER A 200 -2.72 7.94 1.69
C SER A 200 -4.18 8.33 1.40
N ARG A 201 -4.53 8.35 0.11
CA ARG A 201 -5.91 8.55 -0.36
C ARG A 201 -6.28 7.46 -1.34
N SER A 202 -7.43 6.80 -1.13
CA SER A 202 -7.99 5.90 -2.13
C SER A 202 -8.37 6.69 -3.38
N LYS A 203 -7.96 6.20 -4.54
CA LYS A 203 -8.33 6.80 -5.83
C LYS A 203 -9.82 6.53 -6.06
N LYS A 204 -10.61 7.60 -6.18
CA LYS A 204 -12.04 7.51 -6.49
C LYS A 204 -12.29 7.00 -7.91
#